data_60cc802c9cbbd6bfe5ccbae83f09fab7
#
_entry.id   60cc802c9cbbd6bfe5ccbae83f09fab7
#
_cell.length_a   1.000
_cell.length_b   1.000
_cell.length_c   1.000
_cell.angle_alpha   90.00
_cell.angle_beta   90.00
_cell.angle_gamma   90.00
#
_symmetry.space_group_name_H-M   'P 1'
#
loop_
_entity.id
_entity.type
_entity.pdbx_description
1 polymer ?
#
loop_
_entity_poly.entity_id
_entity_poly.type
_entity_poly.pdbx_seq_one_letter_code
_entity_poly.pdbx_strand_id
1 'polypeptide(L)'
;MCGIIGVIGDDHAEKTLVDGLKKLEYRGYDSAGIAVIRNNKFKTTKATGHVLELDKKVGNKKSKIGIGHTRWATHGEVSELNSHPHVSTDKKIMVVHNGIIDNYDSLKTALIKEGKVFNTQTDTEVIPNLIEKYYAGDPITAVKSALAEIEGTYGIAVMFADNPNIIIAAKMGSPIILGLGEGKNYISSDTLALVRHTNRVIHLEDGEMAVVSKESVNILDTFDSAVKESNIEIIDDAEQDVILADLGFPNYMIKEIFEQPESIRRCLAGRLDKKNGNTLLTGLNLERGELASLSRICFAACGTSLHAATIASRMIEEFCKVPSRAYSASDIIDTNPLIGKNEMWFAISQSGETFDTLQAIREVALKASSIKGIINVPGSTIARECGSGVYIHSGREISVASTKAFTSQLAALAMFSLKLARSKYLTQSQGKQFLKELCEIPDKIESVLRQQDPIKQAALKIKDAKNVMFIGRGMSEYVAKEGALKLKEISYIPSDAYSGAELKHGPIAMLSDGIPVIAVVPEDDSYERTLSNIHEAKA
;
A
#
# COMPACT_ATOMS: atom_id res chain seq x y z
N MET A 1 6.46 -0.12 -1.82
CA MET A 1 6.40 -1.46 -1.16
C MET A 1 7.03 -2.49 -2.09
N CYS A 2 7.67 -3.50 -1.56
CA CYS A 2 8.34 -4.54 -2.36
C CYS A 2 7.44 -5.75 -2.61
N GLY A 3 7.82 -6.63 -3.57
CA GLY A 3 7.11 -7.86 -3.89
C GLY A 3 7.95 -9.11 -3.66
N ILE A 4 7.39 -10.12 -2.99
CA ILE A 4 8.02 -11.43 -2.77
C ILE A 4 7.25 -12.51 -3.54
N ILE A 5 7.99 -13.44 -4.15
CA ILE A 5 7.47 -14.71 -4.64
C ILE A 5 8.42 -15.84 -4.31
N GLY A 6 7.89 -17.01 -3.95
CA GLY A 6 8.61 -18.26 -3.78
C GLY A 6 7.85 -19.41 -4.40
N VAL A 7 8.56 -20.43 -4.87
CA VAL A 7 7.96 -21.65 -5.44
C VAL A 7 8.78 -22.87 -5.08
N ILE A 8 8.11 -23.95 -4.76
CA ILE A 8 8.70 -25.26 -4.53
C ILE A 8 7.89 -26.37 -5.21
N GLY A 9 8.58 -27.30 -5.87
CA GLY A 9 7.94 -28.40 -6.61
C GLY A 9 7.70 -28.12 -8.10
N ASP A 10 8.06 -26.95 -8.62
CA ASP A 10 7.85 -26.58 -10.03
C ASP A 10 9.14 -26.73 -10.85
N ASP A 11 9.14 -27.61 -11.83
CA ASP A 11 10.34 -27.86 -12.71
C ASP A 11 10.81 -26.61 -13.47
N HIS A 12 9.97 -25.60 -13.59
CA HIS A 12 10.25 -24.31 -14.23
C HIS A 12 10.26 -23.13 -13.25
N ALA A 13 10.78 -23.34 -12.03
CA ALA A 13 10.77 -22.34 -10.96
C ALA A 13 11.24 -20.95 -11.40
N GLU A 14 12.29 -20.83 -12.23
CA GLU A 14 12.75 -19.51 -12.71
C GLU A 14 11.67 -18.75 -13.48
N LYS A 15 10.95 -19.44 -14.37
CA LYS A 15 9.88 -18.83 -15.16
C LYS A 15 8.71 -18.42 -14.26
N THR A 16 8.30 -19.32 -13.37
CA THR A 16 7.22 -19.05 -12.40
C THR A 16 7.55 -17.84 -11.52
N LEU A 17 8.81 -17.73 -11.06
CA LEU A 17 9.26 -16.58 -10.29
C LEU A 17 9.19 -15.28 -11.11
N VAL A 18 9.72 -15.27 -12.32
CA VAL A 18 9.69 -14.07 -13.18
C VAL A 18 8.26 -13.67 -13.52
N ASP A 19 7.40 -14.62 -13.88
CA ASP A 19 5.99 -14.33 -14.18
C ASP A 19 5.24 -13.78 -12.95
N GLY A 20 5.54 -14.31 -11.76
CA GLY A 20 5.01 -13.77 -10.51
C GLY A 20 5.56 -12.38 -10.18
N LEU A 21 6.86 -12.13 -10.37
CA LEU A 21 7.46 -10.82 -10.16
C LEU A 21 6.88 -9.75 -11.11
N LYS A 22 6.58 -10.10 -12.37
CA LYS A 22 5.87 -9.20 -13.29
C LYS A 22 4.51 -8.77 -12.74
N LYS A 23 3.83 -9.63 -11.98
CA LYS A 23 2.56 -9.30 -11.31
C LYS A 23 2.73 -8.46 -10.06
N LEU A 24 3.91 -8.50 -9.44
CA LEU A 24 4.26 -7.75 -8.24
C LEU A 24 5.02 -6.45 -8.54
N GLU A 25 5.35 -6.18 -9.80
CA GLU A 25 6.17 -5.03 -10.21
C GLU A 25 5.56 -3.70 -9.79
N TYR A 26 4.22 -3.61 -9.70
CA TYR A 26 3.52 -2.44 -9.17
C TYR A 26 3.91 -2.07 -7.72
N ARG A 27 4.47 -3.03 -6.96
CA ARG A 27 4.96 -2.80 -5.60
C ARG A 27 6.37 -2.22 -5.55
N GLY A 28 7.15 -2.36 -6.63
CA GLY A 28 8.52 -1.85 -6.72
C GLY A 28 9.15 -2.24 -8.04
N TYR A 29 9.84 -1.32 -8.68
CA TYR A 29 10.45 -1.49 -10.00
C TYR A 29 11.88 -0.92 -10.10
N ASP A 30 12.52 -0.62 -8.97
CA ASP A 30 13.90 -0.13 -8.95
C ASP A 30 14.90 -1.21 -9.31
N SER A 31 14.62 -2.42 -8.86
CA SER A 31 15.39 -3.60 -9.17
C SER A 31 14.62 -4.88 -8.88
N ALA A 32 15.03 -5.97 -9.51
CA ALA A 32 14.45 -7.29 -9.29
C ALA A 32 15.53 -8.36 -9.28
N GLY A 33 15.24 -9.48 -8.61
CA GLY A 33 16.14 -10.63 -8.64
C GLY A 33 15.47 -11.91 -8.18
N ILE A 34 16.05 -13.02 -8.64
CA ILE A 34 15.65 -14.37 -8.27
C ILE A 34 16.85 -15.19 -7.82
N ALA A 35 16.61 -16.16 -6.98
CA ALA A 35 17.55 -17.23 -6.68
C ALA A 35 16.85 -18.59 -6.76
N VAL A 36 17.54 -19.57 -7.36
CA VAL A 36 17.11 -20.96 -7.43
C VAL A 36 18.21 -21.89 -6.94
N ILE A 37 17.88 -23.11 -6.52
CA ILE A 37 18.86 -24.12 -6.14
C ILE A 37 19.06 -25.09 -7.32
N ARG A 38 20.33 -25.29 -7.70
CA ARG A 38 20.79 -26.33 -8.64
C ARG A 38 22.04 -26.99 -8.12
N ASN A 39 22.05 -28.31 -8.07
CA ASN A 39 23.19 -29.08 -7.54
C ASN A 39 23.63 -28.60 -6.15
N ASN A 40 22.70 -28.36 -5.25
CA ASN A 40 22.90 -27.84 -3.88
C ASN A 40 23.68 -26.51 -3.82
N LYS A 41 23.55 -25.69 -4.87
CA LYS A 41 24.16 -24.35 -4.94
C LYS A 41 23.13 -23.34 -5.42
N PHE A 42 23.18 -22.15 -4.86
CA PHE A 42 22.37 -21.04 -5.34
C PHE A 42 22.85 -20.56 -6.72
N LYS A 43 21.87 -20.26 -7.56
CA LYS A 43 22.03 -19.54 -8.82
C LYS A 43 21.16 -18.31 -8.76
N THR A 44 21.79 -17.16 -8.72
CA THR A 44 21.14 -15.86 -8.55
C THR A 44 21.23 -15.08 -9.84
N THR A 45 20.14 -14.44 -10.23
CA THR A 45 20.07 -13.51 -11.36
C THR A 45 19.42 -12.23 -10.85
N LYS A 46 20.04 -11.09 -11.09
CA LYS A 46 19.59 -9.77 -10.64
C LYS A 46 19.63 -8.75 -11.78
N ALA A 47 18.76 -7.75 -11.71
CA ALA A 47 18.74 -6.63 -12.64
C ALA A 47 18.26 -5.36 -11.93
N THR A 48 18.79 -4.21 -12.32
CA THR A 48 18.21 -2.89 -12.00
C THR A 48 17.11 -2.55 -12.99
N GLY A 49 16.13 -1.76 -12.56
CA GLY A 49 14.96 -1.39 -13.35
C GLY A 49 13.87 -2.46 -13.34
N HIS A 50 13.06 -2.44 -14.38
CA HIS A 50 11.87 -3.30 -14.52
C HIS A 50 12.17 -4.79 -14.55
N VAL A 51 11.22 -5.63 -14.13
CA VAL A 51 11.31 -7.11 -14.17
C VAL A 51 11.60 -7.63 -15.58
N LEU A 52 11.26 -6.88 -16.62
CA LEU A 52 11.61 -7.21 -18.00
C LEU A 52 13.15 -7.30 -18.20
N GLU A 53 13.94 -6.47 -17.51
CA GLU A 53 15.41 -6.54 -17.59
C GLU A 53 15.95 -7.79 -16.90
N LEU A 54 15.32 -8.23 -15.81
CA LEU A 54 15.60 -9.51 -15.19
C LEU A 54 15.25 -10.69 -16.12
N ASP A 55 14.08 -10.64 -16.76
CA ASP A 55 13.58 -11.67 -17.68
C ASP A 55 14.56 -11.93 -18.85
N LYS A 56 15.15 -10.86 -19.41
CA LYS A 56 16.19 -10.97 -20.47
C LYS A 56 17.45 -11.74 -20.02
N LYS A 57 17.75 -11.74 -18.71
CA LYS A 57 18.93 -12.40 -18.14
C LYS A 57 18.65 -13.83 -17.68
N VAL A 58 17.39 -14.17 -17.42
CA VAL A 58 17.01 -15.49 -16.91
C VAL A 58 17.04 -16.53 -18.01
N GLY A 59 17.70 -17.66 -17.72
CA GLY A 59 17.79 -18.78 -18.65
C GLY A 59 16.59 -19.73 -18.55
N ASN A 60 16.56 -20.74 -19.43
CA ASN A 60 15.53 -21.79 -19.41
C ASN A 60 16.09 -23.11 -18.84
N LYS A 61 16.68 -23.07 -17.64
CA LYS A 61 17.25 -24.24 -16.98
C LYS A 61 16.31 -24.76 -15.90
N LYS A 62 16.16 -26.08 -15.82
CA LYS A 62 15.31 -26.71 -14.80
C LYS A 62 15.80 -26.43 -13.38
N SER A 63 14.89 -26.05 -12.53
CA SER A 63 15.06 -25.88 -11.09
C SER A 63 13.71 -26.08 -10.42
N LYS A 64 13.68 -26.69 -9.24
CA LYS A 64 12.42 -27.07 -8.57
C LYS A 64 12.04 -26.17 -7.39
N ILE A 65 12.95 -25.29 -7.00
CA ILE A 65 12.78 -24.41 -5.85
C ILE A 65 13.46 -23.07 -6.14
N GLY A 66 12.81 -22.00 -5.72
CA GLY A 66 13.37 -20.67 -5.83
C GLY A 66 12.56 -19.61 -5.11
N ILE A 67 13.21 -18.46 -4.88
CA ILE A 67 12.62 -17.23 -4.33
C ILE A 67 12.96 -16.04 -5.21
N GLY A 68 12.11 -15.05 -5.25
CA GLY A 68 12.29 -13.84 -6.05
C GLY A 68 11.71 -12.60 -5.36
N HIS A 69 12.17 -11.45 -5.81
CA HIS A 69 11.83 -10.17 -5.20
C HIS A 69 11.84 -9.02 -6.22
N THR A 70 10.89 -8.08 -6.08
CA THR A 70 10.94 -6.74 -6.67
C THR A 70 11.17 -5.72 -5.58
N ARG A 71 12.11 -4.79 -5.79
CA ARG A 71 12.55 -3.84 -4.77
C ARG A 71 12.06 -2.43 -5.08
N TRP A 72 11.60 -1.78 -4.02
CA TRP A 72 11.52 -0.33 -3.88
C TRP A 72 12.56 0.08 -2.84
N ALA A 73 13.61 0.79 -3.26
CA ALA A 73 14.75 1.05 -2.40
C ALA A 73 14.40 1.97 -1.22
N THR A 74 14.61 1.46 -0.01
CA THR A 74 14.55 2.23 1.24
C THR A 74 15.94 2.44 1.86
N HIS A 75 16.82 1.42 1.75
CA HIS A 75 18.18 1.42 2.28
C HIS A 75 19.17 1.03 1.17
N GLY A 76 20.22 1.84 0.99
CA GLY A 76 21.24 1.64 -0.04
C GLY A 76 20.80 2.03 -1.44
N GLU A 77 21.77 2.36 -2.30
CA GLU A 77 21.53 2.78 -3.69
C GLU A 77 20.87 1.69 -4.56
N VAL A 78 20.25 2.10 -5.65
CA VAL A 78 19.70 1.19 -6.66
C VAL A 78 20.85 0.57 -7.45
N SER A 79 21.15 -0.70 -7.17
CA SER A 79 22.21 -1.46 -7.84
C SER A 79 21.90 -2.96 -7.83
N GLU A 80 22.52 -3.73 -8.71
CA GLU A 80 22.36 -5.20 -8.70
C GLU A 80 22.91 -5.82 -7.40
N LEU A 81 23.92 -5.21 -6.79
CA LEU A 81 24.49 -5.67 -5.52
C LEU A 81 23.47 -5.57 -4.38
N ASN A 82 22.78 -4.42 -4.30
CA ASN A 82 21.78 -4.14 -3.28
C ASN A 82 20.39 -4.75 -3.59
N SER A 83 20.21 -5.35 -4.78
CA SER A 83 18.98 -6.07 -5.11
C SER A 83 18.88 -7.37 -4.32
N HIS A 84 17.65 -7.76 -3.95
CA HIS A 84 17.41 -9.09 -3.39
C HIS A 84 17.47 -10.18 -4.47
N PRO A 85 17.69 -11.45 -4.09
CA PRO A 85 17.92 -12.03 -2.77
C PRO A 85 19.31 -11.75 -2.18
N HIS A 86 19.46 -11.79 -0.85
CA HIS A 86 20.73 -11.69 -0.13
C HIS A 86 21.19 -13.05 0.40
N VAL A 87 22.51 -13.26 0.47
CA VAL A 87 23.13 -14.55 0.83
C VAL A 87 24.00 -14.41 2.06
N SER A 88 24.05 -15.45 2.90
CA SER A 88 24.94 -15.55 4.06
C SER A 88 26.43 -15.61 3.64
N THR A 89 27.32 -15.33 4.59
CA THR A 89 28.79 -15.36 4.38
C THR A 89 29.26 -16.74 3.89
N ASP A 90 28.73 -17.84 4.42
CA ASP A 90 29.04 -19.21 4.02
C ASP A 90 28.34 -19.66 2.71
N LYS A 91 27.47 -18.82 2.15
CA LYS A 91 26.68 -19.05 0.93
C LYS A 91 25.70 -20.21 1.00
N LYS A 92 25.26 -20.59 2.21
CA LYS A 92 24.30 -21.68 2.41
C LYS A 92 22.87 -21.21 2.62
N ILE A 93 22.64 -19.94 2.93
CA ILE A 93 21.35 -19.38 3.26
C ILE A 93 21.04 -18.20 2.33
N MET A 94 19.85 -18.20 1.74
CA MET A 94 19.40 -17.16 0.80
C MET A 94 18.06 -16.60 1.27
N VAL A 95 17.94 -15.26 1.32
CA VAL A 95 16.76 -14.58 1.86
C VAL A 95 16.26 -13.50 0.92
N VAL A 96 14.93 -13.39 0.79
CA VAL A 96 14.22 -12.20 0.33
C VAL A 96 13.43 -11.61 1.48
N HIS A 97 13.29 -10.28 1.53
CA HIS A 97 12.71 -9.56 2.64
C HIS A 97 11.93 -8.34 2.18
N ASN A 98 10.73 -8.19 2.70
CA ASN A 98 9.92 -6.97 2.70
C ASN A 98 9.83 -6.46 4.14
N GLY A 99 10.16 -5.21 4.37
CA GLY A 99 10.13 -4.60 5.70
C GLY A 99 11.36 -3.75 5.97
N ILE A 100 11.55 -3.42 7.23
CA ILE A 100 12.72 -2.67 7.75
C ILE A 100 13.16 -3.34 9.04
N ILE A 101 14.47 -3.57 9.17
CA ILE A 101 15.09 -4.09 10.39
C ILE A 101 15.64 -2.91 11.19
N ASP A 102 14.92 -2.50 12.21
CA ASP A 102 15.22 -1.27 12.97
C ASP A 102 16.55 -1.34 13.70
N ASN A 103 16.92 -2.51 14.20
CA ASN A 103 18.17 -2.73 14.92
C ASN A 103 19.33 -3.26 14.04
N TYR A 104 19.24 -3.10 12.68
CA TYR A 104 20.21 -3.70 11.76
C TYR A 104 21.65 -3.27 11.99
N ASP A 105 21.92 -2.01 12.38
CA ASP A 105 23.27 -1.50 12.62
C ASP A 105 23.95 -2.20 13.80
N SER A 106 23.21 -2.43 14.89
CA SER A 106 23.70 -3.15 16.06
C SER A 106 23.98 -4.62 15.76
N LEU A 107 23.06 -5.28 15.05
CA LEU A 107 23.21 -6.67 14.59
C LEU A 107 24.41 -6.82 13.63
N LYS A 108 24.53 -5.92 12.65
CA LYS A 108 25.65 -5.90 11.69
C LYS A 108 26.98 -5.76 12.40
N THR A 109 27.06 -4.82 13.35
CA THR A 109 28.28 -4.61 14.13
C THR A 109 28.69 -5.85 14.93
N ALA A 110 27.74 -6.54 15.55
CA ALA A 110 27.97 -7.78 16.30
C ALA A 110 28.45 -8.91 15.37
N LEU A 111 27.75 -9.11 14.23
CA LEU A 111 28.07 -10.15 13.27
C LEU A 111 29.44 -9.94 12.60
N ILE A 112 29.86 -8.70 12.34
CA ILE A 112 31.20 -8.40 11.83
C ILE A 112 32.27 -8.81 12.83
N LYS A 113 32.07 -8.58 14.14
CA LYS A 113 32.98 -9.05 15.21
C LYS A 113 33.08 -10.57 15.27
N GLU A 114 32.01 -11.28 14.87
CA GLU A 114 31.98 -12.74 14.74
C GLU A 114 32.55 -13.25 13.40
N GLY A 115 33.08 -12.35 12.55
CA GLY A 115 33.75 -12.71 11.28
C GLY A 115 32.81 -12.80 10.07
N LYS A 116 31.54 -12.33 10.17
CA LYS A 116 30.64 -12.27 9.03
C LYS A 116 31.01 -11.14 8.07
N VAL A 117 30.84 -11.37 6.78
CA VAL A 117 31.17 -10.42 5.71
C VAL A 117 29.89 -9.82 5.14
N PHE A 118 29.85 -8.50 5.06
CA PHE A 118 28.76 -7.74 4.48
C PHE A 118 29.21 -7.06 3.19
N ASN A 119 28.47 -7.26 2.12
CA ASN A 119 28.80 -6.77 0.78
C ASN A 119 27.82 -5.68 0.32
N THR A 120 26.67 -5.52 0.96
CA THR A 120 25.61 -4.62 0.54
C THR A 120 25.37 -3.52 1.56
N GLN A 121 24.59 -2.52 1.12
CA GLN A 121 24.17 -1.39 1.94
C GLN A 121 22.76 -1.60 2.52
N THR A 122 22.16 -2.78 2.33
CA THR A 122 20.79 -3.06 2.78
C THR A 122 20.78 -3.53 4.23
N ASP A 123 19.71 -3.21 4.94
CA ASP A 123 19.39 -3.76 6.26
C ASP A 123 19.16 -5.28 6.19
N THR A 124 18.62 -5.77 5.10
CA THR A 124 18.27 -7.18 4.88
C THR A 124 19.45 -8.14 5.01
N GLU A 125 20.69 -7.72 4.66
CA GLU A 125 21.85 -8.63 4.68
C GLU A 125 22.19 -9.14 6.08
N VAL A 126 21.67 -8.51 7.15
CA VAL A 126 21.83 -9.04 8.52
C VAL A 126 21.06 -10.36 8.71
N ILE A 127 19.92 -10.55 8.04
CA ILE A 127 19.04 -11.71 8.23
C ILE A 127 19.73 -13.03 7.86
N PRO A 128 20.26 -13.23 6.63
CA PRO A 128 20.91 -14.48 6.27
C PRO A 128 22.18 -14.75 7.11
N ASN A 129 22.91 -13.71 7.52
CA ASN A 129 24.09 -13.85 8.39
C ASN A 129 23.72 -14.19 9.84
N LEU A 130 22.60 -13.67 10.34
CA LEU A 130 22.07 -14.00 11.66
C LEU A 130 21.53 -15.45 11.68
N ILE A 131 20.82 -15.87 10.63
CA ILE A 131 20.39 -17.27 10.51
C ILE A 131 21.61 -18.20 10.45
N GLU A 132 22.68 -17.85 9.70
CA GLU A 132 23.93 -18.60 9.65
C GLU A 132 24.56 -18.79 11.02
N LYS A 133 24.53 -17.78 11.89
CA LYS A 133 25.04 -17.85 13.27
C LYS A 133 24.38 -18.99 14.06
N TYR A 134 23.08 -19.21 13.86
CA TYR A 134 22.29 -20.22 14.55
C TYR A 134 22.15 -21.55 13.79
N TYR A 135 22.65 -21.64 12.58
CA TYR A 135 22.42 -22.79 11.72
C TYR A 135 23.38 -23.94 12.02
N ALA A 136 22.89 -24.94 12.75
CA ALA A 136 23.60 -26.19 13.08
C ALA A 136 22.99 -27.42 12.36
N GLY A 137 22.35 -27.21 11.18
CA GLY A 137 21.70 -28.29 10.42
C GLY A 137 20.18 -28.35 10.56
N ASP A 138 19.59 -27.59 11.50
CA ASP A 138 18.14 -27.44 11.63
C ASP A 138 17.69 -26.04 11.16
N PRO A 139 17.06 -25.94 9.96
CA PRO A 139 16.59 -24.67 9.43
C PRO A 139 15.54 -23.96 10.29
N ILE A 140 14.65 -24.73 10.92
CA ILE A 140 13.51 -24.18 11.67
C ILE A 140 14.02 -23.44 12.91
N THR A 141 14.85 -24.13 13.71
CA THR A 141 15.44 -23.55 14.92
C THR A 141 16.33 -22.34 14.58
N ALA A 142 17.10 -22.41 13.50
CA ALA A 142 17.98 -21.31 13.08
C ALA A 142 17.20 -20.05 12.70
N VAL A 143 16.13 -20.17 11.89
CA VAL A 143 15.29 -19.03 11.52
C VAL A 143 14.60 -18.47 12.76
N LYS A 144 14.02 -19.32 13.60
CA LYS A 144 13.35 -18.89 14.83
C LYS A 144 14.28 -18.10 15.75
N SER A 145 15.50 -18.62 15.98
CA SER A 145 16.49 -17.94 16.83
C SER A 145 16.93 -16.59 16.27
N ALA A 146 17.07 -16.50 14.94
CA ALA A 146 17.39 -15.25 14.28
C ALA A 146 16.25 -14.23 14.40
N LEU A 147 15.00 -14.64 14.18
CA LEU A 147 13.84 -13.77 14.28
C LEU A 147 13.62 -13.22 15.69
N ALA A 148 14.02 -13.95 16.72
CA ALA A 148 13.94 -13.49 18.12
C ALA A 148 14.91 -12.32 18.45
N GLU A 149 15.96 -12.10 17.65
CA GLU A 149 16.89 -10.97 17.81
C GLU A 149 16.52 -9.76 16.94
N ILE A 150 15.58 -9.91 15.98
CA ILE A 150 15.21 -8.87 15.04
C ILE A 150 14.14 -7.96 15.65
N GLU A 151 14.39 -6.65 15.61
CA GLU A 151 13.42 -5.60 15.88
C GLU A 151 13.01 -4.94 14.57
N GLY A 152 11.69 -4.70 14.37
CA GLY A 152 11.14 -4.10 13.17
C GLY A 152 10.13 -4.97 12.44
N THR A 153 9.95 -4.74 11.14
CA THR A 153 8.96 -5.44 10.33
C THR A 153 9.63 -6.36 9.33
N TYR A 154 9.02 -7.53 9.12
CA TYR A 154 9.50 -8.45 8.10
C TYR A 154 8.38 -9.30 7.49
N GLY A 155 8.50 -9.51 6.17
CA GLY A 155 7.93 -10.64 5.46
C GLY A 155 9.08 -11.29 4.72
N ILE A 156 9.45 -12.51 5.07
CA ILE A 156 10.64 -13.18 4.52
C ILE A 156 10.31 -14.52 3.88
N ALA A 157 11.15 -14.89 2.90
CA ALA A 157 11.28 -16.26 2.44
C ALA A 157 12.76 -16.65 2.42
N VAL A 158 13.06 -17.81 3.01
CA VAL A 158 14.40 -18.30 3.28
C VAL A 158 14.61 -19.67 2.63
N MET A 159 15.70 -19.83 1.88
CA MET A 159 16.14 -21.11 1.32
C MET A 159 17.49 -21.53 1.88
N PHE A 160 17.71 -22.84 1.99
CA PHE A 160 18.94 -23.48 2.44
C PHE A 160 19.52 -24.34 1.32
N ALA A 161 20.78 -24.12 0.97
CA ALA A 161 21.44 -24.84 -0.14
C ALA A 161 21.58 -26.35 0.14
N ASP A 162 21.78 -26.72 1.40
CA ASP A 162 21.91 -28.10 1.88
C ASP A 162 20.58 -28.74 2.29
N ASN A 163 19.48 -27.96 2.30
CA ASN A 163 18.11 -28.45 2.50
C ASN A 163 17.15 -27.94 1.43
N PRO A 164 17.27 -28.41 0.16
CA PRO A 164 16.53 -27.87 -0.99
C PRO A 164 15.07 -28.33 -1.08
N ASN A 165 14.54 -28.99 -0.03
CA ASN A 165 13.19 -29.52 0.00
C ASN A 165 12.18 -28.65 0.75
N ILE A 166 12.65 -27.54 1.32
CA ILE A 166 11.78 -26.61 2.04
C ILE A 166 12.14 -25.15 1.73
N ILE A 167 11.13 -24.29 1.85
CA ILE A 167 11.30 -22.84 2.01
C ILE A 167 10.67 -22.49 3.36
N ILE A 168 11.33 -21.67 4.15
CA ILE A 168 10.75 -21.13 5.37
C ILE A 168 10.27 -19.71 5.07
N ALA A 169 9.01 -19.42 5.38
CA ALA A 169 8.43 -18.09 5.30
C ALA A 169 8.04 -17.62 6.70
N ALA A 170 8.20 -16.33 7.01
CA ALA A 170 7.76 -15.78 8.29
C ALA A 170 7.26 -14.35 8.12
N LYS A 171 6.37 -13.93 9.02
CA LYS A 171 5.70 -12.63 8.95
C LYS A 171 5.71 -11.91 10.30
N MET A 172 6.00 -10.59 10.20
CA MET A 172 5.76 -9.59 11.23
C MET A 172 5.54 -8.24 10.52
N GLY A 173 4.30 -7.78 10.45
CA GLY A 173 3.93 -6.51 9.82
C GLY A 173 3.86 -6.51 8.29
N SER A 174 4.75 -7.18 7.57
CA SER A 174 4.72 -7.25 6.09
C SER A 174 4.03 -8.53 5.61
N PRO A 175 3.08 -8.45 4.64
CA PRO A 175 2.24 -9.59 4.27
C PRO A 175 3.02 -10.74 3.64
N ILE A 176 2.66 -11.97 4.03
CA ILE A 176 3.06 -13.23 3.39
C ILE A 176 1.82 -14.12 3.24
N ILE A 177 1.65 -14.67 2.05
CA ILE A 177 0.55 -15.52 1.64
C ILE A 177 1.13 -16.82 1.09
N LEU A 178 0.59 -17.94 1.49
CA LEU A 178 0.97 -19.27 1.03
C LEU A 178 -0.07 -19.75 0.01
N GLY A 179 0.37 -20.18 -1.16
CA GLY A 179 -0.50 -20.77 -2.19
C GLY A 179 -0.36 -22.28 -2.20
N LEU A 180 -1.50 -22.99 -2.09
CA LEU A 180 -1.54 -24.45 -2.03
C LEU A 180 -1.87 -25.03 -3.41
N GLY A 181 -0.90 -25.69 -4.04
CA GLY A 181 -1.07 -26.38 -5.32
C GLY A 181 -0.94 -27.90 -5.20
N GLU A 182 -1.14 -28.61 -6.30
CA GLU A 182 -0.94 -30.07 -6.37
C GLU A 182 0.52 -30.39 -6.70
N GLY A 183 1.23 -31.00 -5.73
CA GLY A 183 2.65 -31.36 -5.86
C GLY A 183 3.60 -30.17 -5.95
N LYS A 184 3.12 -28.97 -5.65
CA LYS A 184 3.87 -27.73 -5.61
C LYS A 184 3.17 -26.68 -4.75
N ASN A 185 3.94 -25.87 -4.07
CA ASN A 185 3.42 -24.79 -3.23
C ASN A 185 4.15 -23.48 -3.52
N TYR A 186 3.50 -22.39 -3.13
CA TYR A 186 3.93 -21.04 -3.44
C TYR A 186 3.95 -20.16 -2.19
N ILE A 187 4.78 -19.14 -2.22
CA ILE A 187 4.84 -18.06 -1.22
C ILE A 187 4.72 -16.76 -1.99
N SER A 188 3.95 -15.81 -1.51
CA SER A 188 3.88 -14.48 -2.11
C SER A 188 3.54 -13.42 -1.09
N SER A 189 3.89 -12.18 -1.38
CA SER A 189 3.43 -11.02 -0.62
C SER A 189 2.07 -10.48 -1.10
N ASP A 190 1.50 -11.06 -2.19
CA ASP A 190 0.20 -10.68 -2.75
C ASP A 190 -0.42 -11.84 -3.52
N THR A 191 -1.74 -11.97 -3.45
CA THR A 191 -2.50 -13.01 -4.16
C THR A 191 -2.36 -12.93 -5.67
N LEU A 192 -2.08 -11.74 -6.25
CA LEU A 192 -1.89 -11.53 -7.68
C LEU A 192 -0.89 -12.48 -8.33
N ALA A 193 0.22 -12.75 -7.64
CA ALA A 193 1.22 -13.64 -8.17
C ALA A 193 0.79 -15.12 -8.10
N LEU A 194 -0.26 -15.44 -7.33
CA LEU A 194 -0.73 -16.80 -7.07
C LEU A 194 -1.93 -17.23 -7.92
N VAL A 195 -2.79 -16.30 -8.33
CA VAL A 195 -4.09 -16.55 -8.99
C VAL A 195 -4.00 -17.51 -10.19
N ARG A 196 -2.92 -17.45 -10.98
CA ARG A 196 -2.71 -18.37 -12.12
C ARG A 196 -2.27 -19.78 -11.72
N HIS A 197 -1.88 -19.95 -10.48
CA HIS A 197 -1.29 -21.19 -10.00
C HIS A 197 -2.19 -21.94 -9.04
N THR A 198 -2.94 -21.22 -8.21
CA THR A 198 -3.88 -21.76 -7.24
C THR A 198 -4.84 -20.69 -6.76
N ASN A 199 -6.05 -21.12 -6.42
CA ASN A 199 -7.05 -20.29 -5.72
C ASN A 199 -7.15 -20.60 -4.22
N ARG A 200 -6.36 -21.56 -3.71
CA ARG A 200 -6.33 -21.94 -2.30
C ARG A 200 -5.15 -21.26 -1.62
N VAL A 201 -5.44 -20.34 -0.72
CA VAL A 201 -4.40 -19.57 -0.03
C VAL A 201 -4.56 -19.61 1.48
N ILE A 202 -3.44 -19.35 2.17
CA ILE A 202 -3.39 -19.13 3.61
C ILE A 202 -2.63 -17.81 3.83
N HIS A 203 -3.24 -16.88 4.54
CA HIS A 203 -2.57 -15.67 4.99
C HIS A 203 -1.87 -15.93 6.32
N LEU A 204 -0.55 -15.70 6.39
CA LEU A 204 0.15 -15.74 7.67
C LEU A 204 -0.25 -14.54 8.53
N GLU A 205 -0.37 -14.78 9.82
CA GLU A 205 -0.56 -13.73 10.83
C GLU A 205 0.80 -13.28 11.41
N ASP A 206 0.81 -12.14 12.11
CA ASP A 206 2.04 -11.65 12.76
C ASP A 206 2.54 -12.65 13.81
N GLY A 207 3.83 -12.94 13.78
CA GLY A 207 4.45 -13.94 14.65
C GLY A 207 4.31 -15.38 14.15
N GLU A 208 3.82 -15.59 12.92
CA GLU A 208 3.76 -16.92 12.32
C GLU A 208 4.94 -17.19 11.38
N MET A 209 5.34 -18.44 11.35
CA MET A 209 6.35 -18.99 10.45
C MET A 209 5.79 -20.24 9.78
N ALA A 210 6.00 -20.36 8.48
CA ALA A 210 5.58 -21.53 7.70
C ALA A 210 6.77 -22.31 7.17
N VAL A 211 6.74 -23.63 7.30
CA VAL A 211 7.64 -24.55 6.60
C VAL A 211 6.91 -25.10 5.40
N VAL A 212 7.35 -24.67 4.22
CA VAL A 212 6.70 -24.98 2.94
C VAL A 212 7.52 -26.01 2.19
N SER A 213 6.96 -27.19 1.97
CA SER A 213 7.49 -28.23 1.09
C SER A 213 6.63 -28.37 -0.17
N LYS A 214 7.00 -29.22 -1.10
CA LYS A 214 6.14 -29.47 -2.28
C LYS A 214 4.84 -30.23 -1.94
N GLU A 215 4.84 -30.99 -0.82
CA GLU A 215 3.69 -31.83 -0.41
C GLU A 215 2.87 -31.17 0.73
N SER A 216 3.49 -30.32 1.54
CA SER A 216 2.88 -29.82 2.78
C SER A 216 3.25 -28.39 3.11
N VAL A 217 2.38 -27.75 3.87
CA VAL A 217 2.59 -26.47 4.51
C VAL A 217 2.28 -26.62 6.00
N ASN A 218 3.27 -26.34 6.86
CA ASN A 218 3.11 -26.40 8.30
C ASN A 218 3.33 -25.01 8.88
N ILE A 219 2.37 -24.49 9.63
CA ILE A 219 2.45 -23.18 10.26
C ILE A 219 2.81 -23.37 11.73
N LEU A 220 3.78 -22.61 12.19
CA LEU A 220 4.33 -22.63 13.53
C LEU A 220 4.28 -21.21 14.11
N ASP A 221 4.08 -21.12 15.40
CA ASP A 221 4.31 -19.86 16.12
C ASP A 221 5.82 -19.62 16.28
N THR A 222 6.28 -18.39 16.07
CA THR A 222 7.70 -18.03 16.17
C THR A 222 8.20 -18.03 17.61
N PHE A 223 7.32 -17.89 18.62
CA PHE A 223 7.69 -17.82 20.02
C PHE A 223 7.73 -19.20 20.70
N ASP A 224 6.65 -19.99 20.61
CA ASP A 224 6.53 -21.26 21.32
C ASP A 224 6.64 -22.52 20.43
N SER A 225 6.71 -22.35 19.11
CA SER A 225 6.74 -23.44 18.11
C SER A 225 5.48 -24.31 18.09
N ALA A 226 4.38 -23.84 18.66
CA ALA A 226 3.11 -24.55 18.56
C ALA A 226 2.66 -24.64 17.10
N VAL A 227 2.20 -25.81 16.69
CA VAL A 227 1.58 -25.99 15.36
C VAL A 227 0.22 -25.33 15.38
N LYS A 228 -0.02 -24.41 14.45
CA LYS A 228 -1.30 -23.70 14.31
C LYS A 228 -2.17 -24.35 13.25
N GLU A 229 -3.46 -24.39 13.52
CA GLU A 229 -4.45 -24.70 12.48
C GLU A 229 -4.55 -23.54 11.50
N SER A 230 -4.50 -23.84 10.21
CA SER A 230 -4.56 -22.83 9.14
C SER A 230 -5.95 -22.79 8.51
N ASN A 231 -6.50 -21.60 8.33
CA ASN A 231 -7.71 -21.38 7.56
C ASN A 231 -7.36 -21.22 6.08
N ILE A 232 -7.82 -22.17 5.26
CA ILE A 232 -7.67 -22.07 3.81
C ILE A 232 -8.76 -21.14 3.28
N GLU A 233 -8.37 -20.08 2.65
CA GLU A 233 -9.24 -19.16 1.93
C GLU A 233 -9.25 -19.52 0.44
N ILE A 234 -10.45 -19.46 -0.18
CA ILE A 234 -10.60 -19.61 -1.62
C ILE A 234 -10.68 -18.20 -2.23
N ILE A 235 -9.66 -17.82 -2.98
CA ILE A 235 -9.70 -16.56 -3.72
C ILE A 235 -10.55 -16.71 -4.98
N ASP A 236 -11.38 -15.71 -5.27
CA ASP A 236 -12.26 -15.72 -6.43
C ASP A 236 -11.47 -15.50 -7.72
N ASP A 237 -11.57 -16.44 -8.67
CA ASP A 237 -10.96 -16.35 -10.01
C ASP A 237 -11.61 -15.27 -10.91
N ALA A 238 -12.72 -14.66 -10.49
CA ALA A 238 -13.47 -13.71 -11.31
C ALA A 238 -12.71 -12.42 -11.64
N GLU A 239 -11.57 -12.15 -10.98
CA GLU A 239 -10.67 -11.04 -11.29
C GLU A 239 -9.44 -11.45 -12.11
N GLN A 240 -9.56 -12.52 -12.92
CA GLN A 240 -8.50 -12.95 -13.81
C GLN A 240 -8.04 -11.83 -14.73
N ASP A 241 -6.73 -11.75 -14.90
CA ASP A 241 -5.97 -10.93 -15.82
C ASP A 241 -6.72 -10.56 -17.12
N VAL A 242 -7.42 -9.46 -17.10
CA VAL A 242 -7.71 -8.77 -18.35
C VAL A 242 -6.37 -8.20 -18.81
N ILE A 243 -5.81 -8.77 -19.86
CA ILE A 243 -4.55 -8.31 -20.44
C ILE A 243 -4.74 -6.85 -20.84
N LEU A 244 -3.89 -5.94 -20.34
CA LEU A 244 -3.97 -4.50 -20.61
C LEU A 244 -4.08 -4.19 -22.12
N ALA A 245 -3.38 -4.98 -22.95
CA ALA A 245 -3.41 -4.84 -24.40
C ALA A 245 -4.82 -5.05 -24.99
N ASP A 246 -5.62 -5.94 -24.40
CA ASP A 246 -7.00 -6.22 -24.86
C ASP A 246 -7.96 -5.08 -24.51
N LEU A 247 -7.59 -4.20 -23.58
CA LEU A 247 -8.37 -3.02 -23.15
C LEU A 247 -7.94 -1.72 -23.86
N GLY A 248 -6.89 -1.74 -24.69
CA GLY A 248 -6.40 -0.56 -25.43
C GLY A 248 -5.72 0.49 -24.56
N PHE A 249 -5.28 0.16 -23.34
CA PHE A 249 -4.54 1.08 -22.47
C PHE A 249 -3.04 0.78 -22.44
N PRO A 250 -2.17 1.81 -22.48
CA PRO A 250 -0.71 1.62 -22.48
C PRO A 250 -0.16 1.13 -21.14
N ASN A 251 -0.82 1.43 -20.02
CA ASN A 251 -0.43 1.03 -18.67
C ASN A 251 -1.61 1.03 -17.69
N TYR A 252 -1.44 0.39 -16.54
CA TYR A 252 -2.49 0.27 -15.52
C TYR A 252 -2.94 1.62 -14.98
N MET A 253 -2.03 2.57 -14.78
CA MET A 253 -2.41 3.87 -14.22
C MET A 253 -3.38 4.63 -15.10
N ILE A 254 -3.14 4.68 -16.41
CA ILE A 254 -4.09 5.33 -17.34
C ILE A 254 -5.43 4.60 -17.31
N LYS A 255 -5.43 3.26 -17.34
CA LYS A 255 -6.65 2.47 -17.19
C LYS A 255 -7.42 2.86 -15.92
N GLU A 256 -6.75 2.88 -14.78
CA GLU A 256 -7.34 3.18 -13.47
C GLU A 256 -7.84 4.63 -13.36
N ILE A 257 -7.17 5.58 -14.02
CA ILE A 257 -7.66 6.96 -14.16
C ILE A 257 -9.00 6.97 -14.90
N PHE A 258 -9.13 6.21 -16.00
CA PHE A 258 -10.37 6.12 -16.77
C PHE A 258 -11.46 5.28 -16.08
N GLU A 259 -11.12 4.43 -15.15
CA GLU A 259 -12.07 3.66 -14.34
C GLU A 259 -12.69 4.45 -13.18
N GLN A 260 -12.21 5.65 -12.85
CA GLN A 260 -12.71 6.44 -11.73
C GLN A 260 -14.23 6.65 -11.74
N PRO A 261 -14.87 7.03 -12.88
CA PRO A 261 -16.32 7.21 -12.91
C PRO A 261 -17.07 5.94 -12.49
N GLU A 262 -16.66 4.81 -13.05
CA GLU A 262 -17.30 3.53 -12.76
C GLU A 262 -17.03 3.05 -11.33
N SER A 263 -15.82 3.25 -10.80
CA SER A 263 -15.48 2.90 -9.44
C SER A 263 -16.30 3.71 -8.42
N ILE A 264 -16.55 5.00 -8.70
CA ILE A 264 -17.45 5.81 -7.88
C ILE A 264 -18.89 5.31 -7.98
N ARG A 265 -19.40 4.98 -9.19
CA ARG A 265 -20.75 4.41 -9.34
C ARG A 265 -20.91 3.14 -8.51
N ARG A 266 -19.92 2.23 -8.53
CA ARG A 266 -19.91 1.01 -7.68
C ARG A 266 -19.88 1.36 -6.19
N CYS A 267 -19.08 2.34 -5.78
CA CYS A 267 -19.02 2.81 -4.40
C CYS A 267 -20.38 3.34 -3.91
N LEU A 268 -21.13 4.02 -4.77
CA LEU A 268 -22.46 4.60 -4.45
C LEU A 268 -23.59 3.57 -4.55
N ALA A 269 -23.42 2.47 -5.29
CA ALA A 269 -24.47 1.52 -5.61
C ALA A 269 -25.12 0.92 -4.34
N GLY A 270 -26.45 0.96 -4.27
CA GLY A 270 -27.21 0.42 -3.14
C GLY A 270 -27.12 1.22 -1.84
N ARG A 271 -26.38 2.34 -1.82
CA ARG A 271 -26.09 3.12 -0.60
C ARG A 271 -26.81 4.48 -0.51
N LEU A 272 -27.60 4.83 -1.51
CA LEU A 272 -28.27 6.14 -1.58
C LEU A 272 -29.76 6.01 -1.27
N ASP A 273 -30.21 6.60 -0.18
CA ASP A 273 -31.62 6.76 0.15
C ASP A 273 -32.16 8.09 -0.45
N LYS A 274 -32.41 8.06 -1.75
CA LYS A 274 -32.90 9.22 -2.50
C LYS A 274 -34.26 9.73 -1.98
N LYS A 275 -35.09 8.84 -1.40
CA LYS A 275 -36.41 9.21 -0.86
C LYS A 275 -36.26 10.11 0.37
N ASN A 276 -35.36 9.77 1.28
CA ASN A 276 -35.17 10.48 2.53
C ASN A 276 -33.99 11.47 2.50
N GLY A 277 -33.27 11.59 1.40
CA GLY A 277 -32.10 12.45 1.28
C GLY A 277 -31.00 12.04 2.26
N ASN A 278 -30.68 10.73 2.32
CA ASN A 278 -29.72 10.16 3.26
C ASN A 278 -28.92 9.03 2.61
N THR A 279 -28.00 8.42 3.35
CA THR A 279 -27.21 7.29 2.89
C THR A 279 -27.41 6.04 3.76
N LEU A 280 -27.25 4.88 3.13
CA LEU A 280 -27.38 3.55 3.73
C LEU A 280 -25.97 2.93 3.87
N LEU A 281 -25.29 3.25 4.95
CA LEU A 281 -23.96 2.73 5.28
C LEU A 281 -24.10 1.69 6.42
N THR A 282 -24.76 0.58 6.12
CA THR A 282 -25.07 -0.48 7.10
C THR A 282 -23.85 -1.13 7.69
N GLY A 283 -22.77 -1.27 6.89
CA GLY A 283 -21.49 -1.84 7.35
C GLY A 283 -20.81 -1.04 8.48
N LEU A 284 -21.18 0.22 8.71
CA LEU A 284 -20.71 0.98 9.87
C LEU A 284 -21.29 0.48 11.19
N ASN A 285 -22.40 -0.26 11.15
CA ASN A 285 -23.09 -0.77 12.34
C ASN A 285 -23.30 0.32 13.41
N LEU A 286 -23.91 1.44 13.00
CA LEU A 286 -24.15 2.61 13.84
C LEU A 286 -25.62 2.93 13.91
N GLU A 287 -26.12 3.10 15.12
CA GLU A 287 -27.47 3.60 15.37
C GLU A 287 -27.54 5.13 15.23
N ARG A 288 -28.77 5.62 14.98
CA ARG A 288 -29.00 7.06 14.83
C ARG A 288 -28.64 7.85 16.09
N GLY A 289 -28.87 7.29 17.27
CA GLY A 289 -28.54 7.91 18.57
C GLY A 289 -27.02 8.06 18.74
N GLU A 290 -26.25 7.04 18.36
CA GLU A 290 -24.79 7.07 18.40
C GLU A 290 -24.24 8.16 17.49
N LEU A 291 -24.69 8.20 16.21
CA LEU A 291 -24.30 9.26 15.28
C LEU A 291 -24.60 10.67 15.80
N ALA A 292 -25.77 10.86 16.42
CA ALA A 292 -26.14 12.16 16.96
C ALA A 292 -25.27 12.57 18.17
N SER A 293 -24.78 11.61 18.95
CA SER A 293 -23.94 11.84 20.14
C SER A 293 -22.49 12.12 19.84
N LEU A 294 -22.01 11.85 18.61
CA LEU A 294 -20.61 12.04 18.25
C LEU A 294 -20.17 13.49 18.44
N SER A 295 -19.08 13.66 19.19
CA SER A 295 -18.49 14.97 19.52
C SER A 295 -17.28 15.29 18.65
N ARG A 296 -16.60 14.29 18.12
CA ARG A 296 -15.43 14.43 17.23
C ARG A 296 -15.31 13.24 16.28
N ILE A 297 -14.81 13.51 15.10
CA ILE A 297 -14.41 12.47 14.12
C ILE A 297 -12.92 12.57 13.88
N CYS A 298 -12.21 11.44 14.00
CA CYS A 298 -10.78 11.34 13.75
C CYS A 298 -10.49 10.31 12.67
N PHE A 299 -9.41 10.54 11.94
CA PHE A 299 -8.94 9.64 10.88
C PHE A 299 -7.48 9.27 11.11
N ALA A 300 -7.13 8.01 10.87
CA ALA A 300 -5.78 7.48 10.81
C ALA A 300 -5.50 6.99 9.40
N ALA A 301 -4.49 7.54 8.73
CA ALA A 301 -4.17 7.19 7.35
C ALA A 301 -2.72 7.57 6.97
N CYS A 302 -2.24 7.06 5.84
CA CYS A 302 -0.96 7.41 5.23
C CYS A 302 -1.16 7.89 3.79
N GLY A 303 -0.25 8.72 3.28
CA GLY A 303 -0.13 9.12 1.86
C GLY A 303 -1.45 9.64 1.26
N THR A 304 -1.83 9.10 0.11
CA THR A 304 -3.07 9.45 -0.60
C THR A 304 -4.33 9.33 0.28
N SER A 305 -4.40 8.28 1.12
CA SER A 305 -5.52 8.09 2.05
C SER A 305 -5.56 9.17 3.14
N LEU A 306 -4.41 9.72 3.56
CA LEU A 306 -4.34 10.85 4.48
C LEU A 306 -4.86 12.14 3.82
N HIS A 307 -4.58 12.37 2.55
CA HIS A 307 -5.15 13.49 1.81
C HIS A 307 -6.68 13.37 1.71
N ALA A 308 -7.20 12.17 1.40
CA ALA A 308 -8.65 11.92 1.42
C ALA A 308 -9.26 12.15 2.80
N ALA A 309 -8.62 11.68 3.86
CA ALA A 309 -9.01 11.90 5.26
C ALA A 309 -9.05 13.38 5.62
N THR A 310 -8.07 14.17 5.16
CA THR A 310 -7.99 15.60 5.47
C THR A 310 -9.09 16.38 4.75
N ILE A 311 -9.38 16.05 3.49
CA ILE A 311 -10.52 16.63 2.76
C ILE A 311 -11.84 16.28 3.49
N ALA A 312 -12.01 15.02 3.91
CA ALA A 312 -13.18 14.59 4.66
C ALA A 312 -13.32 15.29 6.01
N SER A 313 -12.22 15.51 6.70
CA SER A 313 -12.21 16.27 7.96
C SER A 313 -12.80 17.67 7.75
N ARG A 314 -12.41 18.36 6.69
CA ARG A 314 -12.99 19.66 6.32
C ARG A 314 -14.47 19.57 5.95
N MET A 315 -14.87 18.57 5.15
CA MET A 315 -16.27 18.34 4.83
C MET A 315 -17.12 18.11 6.10
N ILE A 316 -16.63 17.35 7.07
CA ILE A 316 -17.33 17.09 8.33
C ILE A 316 -17.46 18.37 9.15
N GLU A 317 -16.42 19.16 9.30
CA GLU A 317 -16.48 20.43 10.01
C GLU A 317 -17.47 21.40 9.35
N GLU A 318 -17.44 21.47 8.01
CA GLU A 318 -18.31 22.35 7.24
C GLU A 318 -19.79 21.91 7.26
N PHE A 319 -20.06 20.65 6.92
CA PHE A 319 -21.42 20.15 6.74
C PHE A 319 -22.04 19.58 8.02
N CYS A 320 -21.22 19.01 8.92
CA CYS A 320 -21.73 18.37 10.14
C CYS A 320 -21.56 19.24 11.39
N LYS A 321 -20.78 20.32 11.33
CA LYS A 321 -20.42 21.17 12.47
C LYS A 321 -19.89 20.34 13.66
N VAL A 322 -19.14 19.30 13.33
CA VAL A 322 -18.49 18.40 14.28
C VAL A 322 -16.98 18.58 14.11
N PRO A 323 -16.23 18.87 15.17
CA PRO A 323 -14.77 18.91 15.11
C PRO A 323 -14.22 17.62 14.48
N SER A 324 -13.31 17.78 13.55
CA SER A 324 -12.72 16.63 12.86
C SER A 324 -11.23 16.82 12.62
N ARG A 325 -10.47 15.73 12.66
CA ARG A 325 -9.04 15.78 12.42
C ARG A 325 -8.54 14.50 11.73
N ALA A 326 -7.73 14.68 10.69
CA ALA A 326 -6.95 13.63 10.09
C ALA A 326 -5.52 13.63 10.68
N TYR A 327 -5.06 12.46 11.08
CA TYR A 327 -3.72 12.23 11.60
C TYR A 327 -2.95 11.37 10.59
N SER A 328 -1.66 11.70 10.36
CA SER A 328 -0.74 10.70 9.86
C SER A 328 -0.71 9.52 10.84
N ALA A 329 -0.71 8.32 10.32
CA ALA A 329 -0.69 7.14 11.19
C ALA A 329 0.58 7.10 12.06
N SER A 330 1.73 7.49 11.51
CA SER A 330 2.98 7.63 12.27
C SER A 330 2.87 8.64 13.41
N ASP A 331 2.22 9.79 13.17
CA ASP A 331 2.03 10.80 14.22
C ASP A 331 1.20 10.28 15.40
N ILE A 332 0.26 9.36 15.17
CA ILE A 332 -0.53 8.74 16.24
C ILE A 332 0.38 7.93 17.16
N ILE A 333 1.31 7.19 16.59
CA ILE A 333 2.26 6.36 17.34
C ILE A 333 3.20 7.26 18.15
N ASP A 334 3.74 8.30 17.51
CA ASP A 334 4.75 9.17 18.12
C ASP A 334 4.18 10.13 19.17
N THR A 335 2.98 10.67 18.92
CA THR A 335 2.40 11.74 19.76
C THR A 335 1.36 11.26 20.75
N ASN A 336 0.83 10.03 20.58
CA ASN A 336 -0.18 9.43 21.43
C ASN A 336 -1.35 10.41 21.73
N PRO A 337 -2.18 10.77 20.74
CA PRO A 337 -3.16 11.83 20.86
C PRO A 337 -4.20 11.55 21.94
N LEU A 338 -4.72 12.62 22.55
CA LEU A 338 -5.82 12.52 23.50
C LEU A 338 -7.08 12.04 22.79
N ILE A 339 -7.69 11.00 23.33
CA ILE A 339 -8.94 10.40 22.86
C ILE A 339 -10.03 10.68 23.88
N GLY A 340 -11.08 11.36 23.42
CA GLY A 340 -12.23 11.76 24.25
C GLY A 340 -13.37 10.74 24.20
N LYS A 341 -14.37 10.97 25.05
CA LYS A 341 -15.65 10.23 24.99
C LYS A 341 -16.46 10.66 23.75
N ASN A 342 -17.20 9.72 23.17
CA ASN A 342 -18.03 9.95 21.97
C ASN A 342 -17.22 10.41 20.74
N GLU A 343 -15.98 10.01 20.63
CA GLU A 343 -15.17 10.16 19.43
C GLU A 343 -15.27 8.90 18.58
N MET A 344 -15.30 9.09 17.27
CA MET A 344 -15.21 8.00 16.30
C MET A 344 -13.94 8.14 15.48
N TRP A 345 -13.24 7.03 15.34
CA TRP A 345 -12.03 6.93 14.55
C TRP A 345 -12.28 6.13 13.28
N PHE A 346 -11.67 6.56 12.20
CA PHE A 346 -11.65 5.84 10.92
C PHE A 346 -10.22 5.49 10.51
N ALA A 347 -9.98 4.24 10.20
CA ALA A 347 -8.80 3.80 9.45
C ALA A 347 -9.12 3.89 7.96
N ILE A 348 -8.30 4.61 7.19
CA ILE A 348 -8.46 4.69 5.73
C ILE A 348 -7.26 4.05 5.07
N SER A 349 -7.49 3.02 4.26
CA SER A 349 -6.44 2.32 3.52
C SER A 349 -7.00 1.70 2.24
N GLN A 350 -6.27 1.83 1.13
CA GLN A 350 -6.63 1.12 -0.11
C GLN A 350 -6.38 -0.38 0.06
N SER A 351 -5.17 -0.77 0.42
CA SER A 351 -4.77 -2.19 0.57
C SER A 351 -5.36 -2.85 1.82
N GLY A 352 -5.64 -2.08 2.88
CA GLY A 352 -5.96 -2.60 4.20
C GLY A 352 -4.79 -3.30 4.90
N GLU A 353 -3.55 -3.13 4.38
CA GLU A 353 -2.33 -3.76 4.89
C GLU A 353 -1.23 -2.72 5.16
N THR A 354 -1.58 -1.43 5.26
CA THR A 354 -0.60 -0.37 5.57
C THR A 354 -0.17 -0.50 7.01
N PHE A 355 1.10 -0.86 7.24
CA PHE A 355 1.64 -1.17 8.56
C PHE A 355 1.42 -0.05 9.58
N ASP A 356 1.83 1.18 9.25
CA ASP A 356 1.68 2.31 10.17
C ASP A 356 0.21 2.55 10.53
N THR A 357 -0.71 2.42 9.55
CA THR A 357 -2.14 2.55 9.81
C THR A 357 -2.65 1.43 10.74
N LEU A 358 -2.15 0.21 10.56
CA LEU A 358 -2.49 -0.92 11.41
C LEU A 358 -2.01 -0.69 12.85
N GLN A 359 -0.77 -0.27 13.04
CA GLN A 359 -0.24 0.04 14.37
C GLN A 359 -1.00 1.19 15.02
N ALA A 360 -1.27 2.26 14.27
CA ALA A 360 -2.02 3.40 14.78
C ALA A 360 -3.42 2.99 15.28
N ILE A 361 -4.15 2.15 14.54
CA ILE A 361 -5.49 1.71 15.00
C ILE A 361 -5.41 0.78 16.21
N ARG A 362 -4.36 -0.03 16.35
CA ARG A 362 -4.13 -0.84 17.55
C ARG A 362 -3.94 0.04 18.79
N GLU A 363 -3.11 1.09 18.68
CA GLU A 363 -2.93 2.07 19.76
C GLU A 363 -4.23 2.81 20.09
N VAL A 364 -4.98 3.21 19.07
CA VAL A 364 -6.28 3.87 19.26
C VAL A 364 -7.30 2.92 19.90
N ALA A 365 -7.32 1.64 19.52
CA ALA A 365 -8.25 0.63 20.04
C ALA A 365 -8.15 0.42 21.56
N LEU A 366 -6.96 0.63 22.12
CA LEU A 366 -6.76 0.54 23.59
C LEU A 366 -7.52 1.64 24.34
N LYS A 367 -7.94 2.73 23.67
CA LYS A 367 -8.47 3.94 24.29
C LYS A 367 -9.81 4.40 23.72
N ALA A 368 -10.06 4.10 22.44
CA ALA A 368 -11.27 4.53 21.73
C ALA A 368 -12.40 3.50 21.85
N SER A 369 -13.62 4.00 21.93
CA SER A 369 -14.81 3.15 21.98
C SER A 369 -15.22 2.58 20.62
N SER A 370 -14.78 3.18 19.51
CA SER A 370 -15.20 2.77 18.16
C SER A 370 -14.17 3.16 17.10
N ILE A 371 -13.69 2.16 16.37
CA ILE A 371 -12.89 2.34 15.15
C ILE A 371 -13.63 1.70 13.98
N LYS A 372 -13.67 2.38 12.84
CA LYS A 372 -14.30 1.90 11.61
C LYS A 372 -13.31 1.92 10.46
N GLY A 373 -13.43 0.98 9.51
CA GLY A 373 -12.59 0.94 8.31
C GLY A 373 -13.25 1.63 7.11
N ILE A 374 -12.47 2.36 6.32
CA ILE A 374 -12.82 2.74 4.93
C ILE A 374 -11.76 2.13 4.03
N ILE A 375 -12.06 0.98 3.46
CA ILE A 375 -11.06 0.07 2.91
C ILE A 375 -11.52 -0.45 1.55
N ASN A 376 -10.58 -0.73 0.65
CA ASN A 376 -10.94 -1.30 -0.65
C ASN A 376 -10.93 -2.82 -0.66
N VAL A 377 -9.95 -3.45 -0.01
CA VAL A 377 -9.76 -4.90 -0.05
C VAL A 377 -10.53 -5.57 1.09
N PRO A 378 -11.59 -6.37 0.78
CA PRO A 378 -12.29 -7.16 1.78
C PRO A 378 -11.36 -8.19 2.43
N GLY A 379 -11.57 -8.47 3.72
CA GLY A 379 -10.79 -9.49 4.44
C GLY A 379 -9.34 -9.08 4.78
N SER A 380 -8.90 -7.88 4.39
CA SER A 380 -7.57 -7.37 4.77
C SER A 380 -7.41 -7.20 6.29
N THR A 381 -6.17 -7.13 6.77
CA THR A 381 -5.87 -7.09 8.20
C THR A 381 -6.56 -5.92 8.90
N ILE A 382 -6.49 -4.70 8.34
CA ILE A 382 -7.16 -3.52 8.90
C ILE A 382 -8.69 -3.70 8.88
N ALA A 383 -9.26 -4.33 7.83
CA ALA A 383 -10.69 -4.57 7.76
C ALA A 383 -11.17 -5.52 8.86
N ARG A 384 -10.40 -6.58 9.13
CA ARG A 384 -10.70 -7.54 10.22
C ARG A 384 -10.59 -6.90 11.60
N GLU A 385 -9.54 -6.13 11.84
CA GLU A 385 -9.32 -5.48 13.14
C GLU A 385 -10.35 -4.38 13.44
N CYS A 386 -10.77 -3.62 12.44
CA CYS A 386 -11.88 -2.67 12.61
C CYS A 386 -13.24 -3.35 12.82
N GLY A 387 -13.43 -4.57 12.33
CA GLY A 387 -14.64 -5.37 12.45
C GLY A 387 -15.90 -4.77 11.80
N SER A 388 -15.86 -3.50 11.39
CA SER A 388 -16.97 -2.79 10.75
C SER A 388 -16.46 -1.59 9.96
N GLY A 389 -17.19 -1.18 8.92
CA GLY A 389 -16.72 -0.09 8.07
C GLY A 389 -17.47 0.02 6.74
N VAL A 390 -16.80 0.63 5.78
CA VAL A 390 -17.30 0.80 4.40
C VAL A 390 -16.24 0.30 3.43
N TYR A 391 -16.57 -0.71 2.63
CA TYR A 391 -15.76 -1.07 1.48
C TYR A 391 -16.04 -0.11 0.33
N ILE A 392 -14.99 0.47 -0.27
CA ILE A 392 -15.15 1.48 -1.33
C ILE A 392 -15.45 0.89 -2.71
N HIS A 393 -15.28 -0.43 -2.89
CA HIS A 393 -15.56 -1.16 -4.14
C HIS A 393 -14.94 -0.52 -5.40
N SER A 394 -13.74 0.04 -5.27
CA SER A 394 -13.05 0.63 -6.43
C SER A 394 -12.53 -0.42 -7.40
N GLY A 395 -12.65 -1.71 -7.05
CA GLY A 395 -11.98 -2.79 -7.75
C GLY A 395 -10.48 -2.78 -7.46
N ARG A 396 -9.75 -3.68 -8.11
CA ARG A 396 -8.32 -3.81 -7.93
C ARG A 396 -7.57 -2.60 -8.48
N GLU A 397 -6.68 -2.03 -7.69
CA GLU A 397 -5.78 -0.95 -8.09
C GLU A 397 -4.35 -1.50 -8.10
N ILE A 398 -3.73 -1.50 -9.29
CA ILE A 398 -2.45 -2.16 -9.57
C ILE A 398 -1.32 -1.14 -9.75
N SER A 399 -1.64 0.08 -10.19
CA SER A 399 -0.61 1.12 -10.35
C SER A 399 0.01 1.52 -9.02
N VAL A 400 1.29 1.89 -9.04
CA VAL A 400 2.03 2.33 -7.85
C VAL A 400 1.36 3.53 -7.20
N ALA A 401 0.93 4.49 -8.01
CA ALA A 401 0.23 5.68 -7.54
C ALA A 401 -1.28 5.47 -7.54
N SER A 402 -1.91 5.61 -6.39
CA SER A 402 -3.36 5.47 -6.22
C SER A 402 -4.11 6.56 -6.96
N THR A 403 -5.21 6.20 -7.65
CA THR A 403 -6.07 7.10 -8.41
C THR A 403 -7.55 6.84 -8.12
N LYS A 404 -8.12 5.73 -8.63
CA LYS A 404 -9.55 5.40 -8.46
C LYS A 404 -9.93 5.09 -7.01
N ALA A 405 -9.00 4.56 -6.21
CA ALA A 405 -9.25 4.33 -4.80
C ALA A 405 -9.38 5.66 -4.05
N PHE A 406 -8.56 6.68 -4.35
CA PHE A 406 -8.67 8.02 -3.76
C PHE A 406 -10.04 8.64 -4.00
N THR A 407 -10.52 8.68 -5.24
CA THR A 407 -11.83 9.26 -5.57
C THR A 407 -12.98 8.46 -5.00
N SER A 408 -12.85 7.12 -4.90
CA SER A 408 -13.83 6.26 -4.22
C SER A 408 -13.82 6.45 -2.70
N GLN A 409 -12.65 6.68 -2.07
CA GLN A 409 -12.55 7.07 -0.65
C GLN A 409 -13.28 8.38 -0.39
N LEU A 410 -13.07 9.39 -1.24
CA LEU A 410 -13.80 10.67 -1.14
C LEU A 410 -15.32 10.49 -1.26
N ALA A 411 -15.78 9.64 -2.18
CA ALA A 411 -17.20 9.35 -2.34
C ALA A 411 -17.79 8.65 -1.08
N ALA A 412 -17.07 7.68 -0.50
CA ALA A 412 -17.50 7.02 0.74
C ALA A 412 -17.54 7.99 1.92
N LEU A 413 -16.53 8.86 2.03
CA LEU A 413 -16.43 9.89 3.06
C LEU A 413 -17.51 10.98 2.92
N ALA A 414 -17.86 11.36 1.69
CA ALA A 414 -18.98 12.26 1.41
C ALA A 414 -20.31 11.64 1.82
N MET A 415 -20.53 10.35 1.54
CA MET A 415 -21.71 9.62 2.01
C MET A 415 -21.79 9.57 3.53
N PHE A 416 -20.66 9.35 4.23
CA PHE A 416 -20.62 9.38 5.69
C PHE A 416 -20.91 10.79 6.22
N SER A 417 -20.31 11.82 5.63
CA SER A 417 -20.55 13.21 6.01
C SER A 417 -22.05 13.58 5.89
N LEU A 418 -22.70 13.18 4.78
CA LEU A 418 -24.13 13.36 4.63
C LEU A 418 -24.92 12.62 5.72
N LYS A 419 -24.59 11.34 5.99
CA LYS A 419 -25.25 10.54 7.03
C LYS A 419 -25.15 11.20 8.41
N LEU A 420 -23.97 11.69 8.77
CA LEU A 420 -23.71 12.38 10.02
C LEU A 420 -24.47 13.72 10.08
N ALA A 421 -24.41 14.54 9.05
CA ALA A 421 -25.12 15.82 8.99
C ALA A 421 -26.64 15.65 9.10
N ARG A 422 -27.19 14.61 8.44
CA ARG A 422 -28.62 14.25 8.51
C ARG A 422 -29.05 13.75 9.90
N SER A 423 -28.14 13.20 10.69
CA SER A 423 -28.45 12.83 12.08
C SER A 423 -28.46 14.01 13.03
N LYS A 424 -27.87 15.15 12.65
CA LYS A 424 -27.73 16.34 13.50
C LYS A 424 -28.71 17.45 13.11
N TYR A 425 -28.59 18.04 11.94
CA TYR A 425 -29.41 19.21 11.61
C TYR A 425 -29.70 19.42 10.11
N LEU A 426 -29.05 18.69 9.21
CA LEU A 426 -29.30 18.88 7.79
C LEU A 426 -30.74 18.42 7.44
N THR A 427 -31.47 19.24 6.71
CA THR A 427 -32.85 18.93 6.32
C THR A 427 -32.91 17.86 5.23
N GLN A 428 -34.08 17.22 5.07
CA GLN A 428 -34.29 16.22 4.01
C GLN A 428 -34.04 16.81 2.59
N SER A 429 -34.52 18.06 2.36
CA SER A 429 -34.35 18.74 1.07
C SER A 429 -32.87 18.96 0.74
N GLN A 430 -32.11 19.46 1.71
CA GLN A 430 -30.64 19.62 1.55
C GLN A 430 -29.92 18.29 1.31
N GLY A 431 -30.35 17.23 2.02
CA GLY A 431 -29.80 15.90 1.79
C GLY A 431 -30.11 15.36 0.37
N LYS A 432 -31.32 15.62 -0.15
CA LYS A 432 -31.67 15.27 -1.53
C LYS A 432 -30.82 16.02 -2.55
N GLN A 433 -30.58 17.31 -2.31
CA GLN A 433 -29.71 18.11 -3.18
C GLN A 433 -28.28 17.58 -3.17
N PHE A 434 -27.73 17.30 -1.99
CA PHE A 434 -26.40 16.71 -1.86
C PHE A 434 -26.27 15.38 -2.62
N LEU A 435 -27.26 14.48 -2.49
CA LEU A 435 -27.27 13.20 -3.20
C LEU A 435 -27.35 13.39 -4.72
N LYS A 436 -28.11 14.38 -5.21
CA LYS A 436 -28.17 14.71 -6.62
C LYS A 436 -26.79 15.08 -7.15
N GLU A 437 -26.12 16.01 -6.49
CA GLU A 437 -24.78 16.47 -6.87
C GLU A 437 -23.73 15.35 -6.79
N LEU A 438 -23.79 14.51 -5.74
CA LEU A 438 -22.91 13.36 -5.58
C LEU A 438 -23.09 12.35 -6.74
N CYS A 439 -24.35 12.13 -7.19
CA CYS A 439 -24.63 11.26 -8.33
C CYS A 439 -24.10 11.80 -9.68
N GLU A 440 -23.90 13.12 -9.78
CA GLU A 440 -23.37 13.76 -11.00
C GLU A 440 -21.83 13.69 -11.10
N ILE A 441 -21.14 13.38 -9.99
CA ILE A 441 -19.65 13.36 -9.96
C ILE A 441 -19.06 12.41 -11.01
N PRO A 442 -19.53 11.18 -11.19
CA PRO A 442 -18.98 10.30 -12.23
C PRO A 442 -19.03 10.91 -13.62
N ASP A 443 -20.15 11.53 -13.99
CA ASP A 443 -20.34 12.12 -15.32
C ASP A 443 -19.47 13.38 -15.51
N LYS A 444 -19.25 14.15 -14.44
CA LYS A 444 -18.32 15.29 -14.42
C LYS A 444 -16.87 14.82 -14.63
N ILE A 445 -16.47 13.72 -13.98
CA ILE A 445 -15.14 13.12 -14.16
C ILE A 445 -14.99 12.62 -15.61
N GLU A 446 -16.00 11.95 -16.18
CA GLU A 446 -15.96 11.55 -17.60
C GLU A 446 -15.76 12.75 -18.53
N SER A 447 -16.43 13.86 -18.26
CA SER A 447 -16.26 15.09 -19.03
C SER A 447 -14.82 15.63 -18.98
N VAL A 448 -14.18 15.58 -17.79
CA VAL A 448 -12.77 15.96 -17.62
C VAL A 448 -11.85 14.98 -18.37
N LEU A 449 -12.10 13.68 -18.27
CA LEU A 449 -11.29 12.64 -18.92
C LEU A 449 -11.34 12.71 -20.46
N ARG A 450 -12.41 13.29 -21.04
CA ARG A 450 -12.47 13.56 -22.49
C ARG A 450 -11.55 14.71 -22.92
N GLN A 451 -11.10 15.56 -22.00
CA GLN A 451 -10.25 16.72 -22.29
C GLN A 451 -8.75 16.38 -22.15
N GLN A 452 -8.29 15.30 -22.81
CA GLN A 452 -6.90 14.83 -22.67
C GLN A 452 -5.87 15.78 -23.28
N ASP A 453 -6.18 16.42 -24.43
CA ASP A 453 -5.21 17.22 -25.16
C ASP A 453 -4.68 18.43 -24.38
N PRO A 454 -5.51 19.26 -23.72
CA PRO A 454 -5.01 20.35 -22.88
C PRO A 454 -4.13 19.86 -21.73
N ILE A 455 -4.51 18.74 -21.10
CA ILE A 455 -3.76 18.14 -19.99
C ILE A 455 -2.39 17.62 -20.50
N LYS A 456 -2.39 16.94 -21.65
CA LYS A 456 -1.16 16.46 -22.29
C LYS A 456 -0.22 17.62 -22.67
N GLN A 457 -0.75 18.72 -23.19
CA GLN A 457 0.03 19.90 -23.51
C GLN A 457 0.62 20.55 -22.25
N ALA A 458 -0.11 20.60 -21.14
CA ALA A 458 0.40 21.06 -19.86
C ALA A 458 1.52 20.14 -19.35
N ALA A 459 1.34 18.82 -19.40
CA ALA A 459 2.33 17.84 -19.02
C ALA A 459 3.64 17.97 -19.83
N LEU A 460 3.52 18.18 -21.15
CA LEU A 460 4.70 18.39 -22.02
C LEU A 460 5.51 19.65 -21.65
N LYS A 461 4.88 20.66 -21.07
CA LYS A 461 5.59 21.88 -20.60
C LYS A 461 6.38 21.65 -19.33
N ILE A 462 5.99 20.68 -18.50
CA ILE A 462 6.60 20.45 -17.19
C ILE A 462 7.48 19.19 -17.13
N LYS A 463 7.46 18.35 -18.14
CA LYS A 463 8.13 17.02 -18.15
C LYS A 463 9.65 17.06 -17.89
N ASP A 464 10.30 18.18 -18.25
CA ASP A 464 11.73 18.39 -18.09
C ASP A 464 12.05 19.37 -16.93
N ALA A 465 11.05 19.74 -16.11
CA ALA A 465 11.23 20.65 -15.00
C ALA A 465 12.09 20.01 -13.91
N LYS A 466 12.96 20.80 -13.30
CA LYS A 466 13.79 20.36 -12.16
C LYS A 466 12.97 20.18 -10.88
N ASN A 467 11.92 20.97 -10.72
CA ASN A 467 10.95 20.92 -9.65
C ASN A 467 9.64 21.53 -10.11
N VAL A 468 8.54 21.19 -9.44
CA VAL A 468 7.21 21.74 -9.70
C VAL A 468 6.55 22.12 -8.37
N MET A 469 6.01 23.32 -8.29
CA MET A 469 5.25 23.76 -7.13
C MET A 469 3.75 23.62 -7.39
N PHE A 470 3.01 23.12 -6.41
CA PHE A 470 1.55 23.11 -6.43
C PHE A 470 1.00 24.08 -5.39
N ILE A 471 -0.08 24.77 -5.70
CA ILE A 471 -0.78 25.65 -4.75
C ILE A 471 -2.28 25.47 -4.78
N GLY A 472 -2.92 25.67 -3.63
CA GLY A 472 -4.38 25.66 -3.47
C GLY A 472 -4.78 26.36 -2.18
N ARG A 473 -6.07 26.58 -1.97
CA ARG A 473 -6.62 27.13 -0.72
C ARG A 473 -7.73 26.24 -0.16
N GLY A 474 -7.87 26.20 1.17
CA GLY A 474 -8.90 25.39 1.81
C GLY A 474 -8.79 23.90 1.43
N MET A 475 -9.87 23.30 0.94
CA MET A 475 -9.84 21.89 0.46
C MET A 475 -8.93 21.71 -0.76
N SER A 476 -8.80 22.73 -1.62
CA SER A 476 -7.96 22.66 -2.83
C SER A 476 -6.46 22.58 -2.51
N GLU A 477 -6.01 22.98 -1.31
CA GLU A 477 -4.65 22.73 -0.85
C GLU A 477 -4.35 21.21 -0.78
N TYR A 478 -5.29 20.41 -0.28
CA TYR A 478 -5.10 18.96 -0.17
C TYR A 478 -5.24 18.24 -1.50
N VAL A 479 -6.03 18.79 -2.43
CA VAL A 479 -6.06 18.36 -3.84
C VAL A 479 -4.71 18.66 -4.50
N ALA A 480 -4.14 19.84 -4.24
CA ALA A 480 -2.81 20.21 -4.72
C ALA A 480 -1.72 19.28 -4.13
N LYS A 481 -1.80 18.94 -2.83
CA LYS A 481 -0.90 17.97 -2.19
C LYS A 481 -0.98 16.59 -2.83
N GLU A 482 -2.18 16.11 -3.16
CA GLU A 482 -2.35 14.86 -3.88
C GLU A 482 -1.76 14.92 -5.29
N GLY A 483 -1.96 16.01 -6.02
CA GLY A 483 -1.34 16.22 -7.33
C GLY A 483 0.18 16.22 -7.27
N ALA A 484 0.77 16.91 -6.29
CA ALA A 484 2.21 16.92 -6.07
C ALA A 484 2.74 15.51 -5.71
N LEU A 485 2.02 14.77 -4.87
CA LEU A 485 2.36 13.38 -4.53
C LEU A 485 2.36 12.50 -5.80
N LYS A 486 1.32 12.58 -6.62
CA LYS A 486 1.23 11.81 -7.88
C LYS A 486 2.37 12.14 -8.83
N LEU A 487 2.70 13.43 -9.00
CA LEU A 487 3.79 13.82 -9.88
C LEU A 487 5.13 13.27 -9.40
N LYS A 488 5.46 13.41 -8.11
CA LYS A 488 6.74 12.90 -7.57
C LYS A 488 6.85 11.37 -7.63
N GLU A 489 5.76 10.65 -7.36
CA GLU A 489 5.76 9.16 -7.38
C GLU A 489 6.04 8.58 -8.76
N ILE A 490 5.61 9.26 -9.83
CA ILE A 490 5.63 8.71 -11.19
C ILE A 490 6.78 9.24 -12.01
N SER A 491 7.07 10.56 -11.88
CA SER A 491 8.09 11.23 -12.70
C SER A 491 9.43 11.40 -11.99
N TYR A 492 9.47 11.20 -10.66
CA TYR A 492 10.59 11.54 -9.78
C TYR A 492 10.98 13.04 -9.81
N ILE A 493 10.16 13.90 -10.43
CA ILE A 493 10.33 15.35 -10.37
C ILE A 493 9.96 15.79 -8.94
N PRO A 494 10.89 16.45 -8.20
CA PRO A 494 10.58 17.02 -6.90
C PRO A 494 9.38 17.95 -6.99
N SER A 495 8.34 17.64 -6.21
CA SER A 495 7.06 18.36 -6.30
C SER A 495 6.46 18.50 -4.91
N ASP A 496 6.20 19.74 -4.50
CA ASP A 496 5.58 20.05 -3.23
C ASP A 496 4.38 20.97 -3.40
N ALA A 497 3.44 20.86 -2.45
CA ALA A 497 2.24 21.69 -2.45
C ALA A 497 2.16 22.56 -1.19
N TYR A 498 1.76 23.80 -1.39
CA TYR A 498 1.62 24.78 -0.34
C TYR A 498 0.22 25.41 -0.34
N SER A 499 -0.22 25.86 0.82
CA SER A 499 -1.33 26.79 0.88
C SER A 499 -0.97 28.06 0.12
N GLY A 500 -1.84 28.48 -0.81
CA GLY A 500 -1.63 29.76 -1.49
C GLY A 500 -1.49 30.94 -0.50
N ALA A 501 -2.15 30.85 0.66
CA ALA A 501 -2.03 31.86 1.70
C ALA A 501 -0.62 31.93 2.32
N GLU A 502 0.04 30.76 2.44
CA GLU A 502 1.37 30.64 3.05
C GLU A 502 2.51 30.86 2.06
N LEU A 503 2.22 31.03 0.76
CA LEU A 503 3.24 31.16 -0.28
C LEU A 503 4.25 32.29 0.04
N LYS A 504 3.75 33.44 0.45
CA LYS A 504 4.57 34.64 0.81
C LYS A 504 5.31 34.53 2.14
N HIS A 505 5.05 33.49 2.94
CA HIS A 505 5.68 33.28 4.25
C HIS A 505 6.87 32.32 4.21
N GLY A 506 7.50 32.18 3.03
CA GLY A 506 8.72 31.38 2.83
C GLY A 506 8.77 30.68 1.48
N PRO A 507 7.78 29.85 1.10
CA PRO A 507 7.86 29.05 -0.12
C PRO A 507 8.08 29.84 -1.42
N ILE A 508 7.64 31.11 -1.49
CA ILE A 508 7.86 31.99 -2.64
C ILE A 508 9.35 32.18 -2.98
N ALA A 509 10.23 32.08 -1.97
CA ALA A 509 11.68 32.19 -2.17
C ALA A 509 12.26 31.04 -3.03
N MET A 510 11.53 29.91 -3.20
CA MET A 510 11.93 28.81 -4.05
C MET A 510 11.52 29.03 -5.52
N LEU A 511 10.73 30.07 -5.82
CA LEU A 511 10.34 30.38 -7.19
C LEU A 511 11.44 31.19 -7.88
N SER A 512 11.75 30.78 -9.08
CA SER A 512 12.63 31.49 -10.01
C SER A 512 12.11 31.27 -11.44
N ASP A 513 12.64 32.03 -12.38
CA ASP A 513 12.26 31.91 -13.78
C ASP A 513 12.33 30.46 -14.27
N GLY A 514 11.23 30.01 -14.87
CA GLY A 514 11.11 28.68 -15.43
C GLY A 514 10.63 27.59 -14.47
N ILE A 515 10.40 27.88 -13.18
CA ILE A 515 9.78 26.91 -12.27
C ILE A 515 8.26 26.88 -12.50
N PRO A 516 7.68 25.73 -12.91
CA PRO A 516 6.24 25.62 -13.09
C PRO A 516 5.50 25.68 -11.74
N VAL A 517 4.39 26.42 -11.73
CA VAL A 517 3.44 26.44 -10.62
C VAL A 517 2.09 25.94 -11.11
N ILE A 518 1.56 24.89 -10.50
CA ILE A 518 0.24 24.34 -10.76
C ILE A 518 -0.72 24.79 -9.67
N ALA A 519 -1.74 25.57 -10.04
CA ALA A 519 -2.72 26.08 -9.09
C ALA A 519 -4.06 25.33 -9.24
N VAL A 520 -4.65 24.90 -8.12
CA VAL A 520 -6.00 24.35 -8.05
C VAL A 520 -6.97 25.47 -7.68
N VAL A 521 -7.78 25.91 -8.64
CA VAL A 521 -8.60 27.13 -8.55
C VAL A 521 -10.06 26.81 -8.87
N PRO A 522 -10.85 26.31 -7.90
CA PRO A 522 -12.30 26.14 -8.09
C PRO A 522 -13.03 27.49 -8.07
N GLU A 523 -14.20 27.55 -8.70
CA GLU A 523 -15.11 28.69 -8.61
C GLU A 523 -15.91 28.64 -7.29
N ASP A 524 -15.22 28.90 -6.17
CA ASP A 524 -15.77 28.96 -4.82
C ASP A 524 -15.39 30.27 -4.11
N ASP A 525 -15.69 30.39 -2.83
CA ASP A 525 -15.37 31.57 -2.02
C ASP A 525 -13.86 31.88 -1.91
N SER A 526 -13.01 30.95 -2.33
CA SER A 526 -11.56 31.12 -2.35
C SER A 526 -11.02 31.61 -3.70
N TYR A 527 -11.83 31.71 -4.74
CA TYR A 527 -11.43 31.97 -6.13
C TYR A 527 -10.56 33.22 -6.28
N GLU A 528 -11.08 34.39 -5.89
CA GLU A 528 -10.37 35.68 -6.01
C GLU A 528 -9.05 35.68 -5.21
N ARG A 529 -9.08 35.07 -4.03
CA ARG A 529 -7.88 34.97 -3.17
C ARG A 529 -6.83 34.04 -3.77
N THR A 530 -7.25 32.99 -4.46
CA THR A 530 -6.34 32.07 -5.14
C THR A 530 -5.73 32.73 -6.40
N LEU A 531 -6.52 33.51 -7.15
CA LEU A 531 -6.01 34.32 -8.25
C LEU A 531 -4.94 35.33 -7.79
N SER A 532 -5.17 35.99 -6.65
CA SER A 532 -4.16 36.87 -6.05
C SER A 532 -2.83 36.13 -5.76
N ASN A 533 -2.91 34.91 -5.24
CA ASN A 533 -1.69 34.11 -5.00
C ASN A 533 -0.99 33.69 -6.30
N ILE A 534 -1.72 33.46 -7.38
CA ILE A 534 -1.13 33.23 -8.71
C ILE A 534 -0.37 34.46 -9.19
N HIS A 535 -0.93 35.66 -8.99
CA HIS A 535 -0.24 36.91 -9.32
C HIS A 535 1.03 37.09 -8.48
N GLU A 536 0.98 36.80 -7.17
CA GLU A 536 2.14 36.80 -6.30
C GLU A 536 3.25 35.83 -6.79
N ALA A 537 2.86 34.63 -7.24
CA ALA A 537 3.80 33.64 -7.77
C ALA A 537 4.41 34.03 -9.13
N LYS A 538 3.74 34.91 -9.89
CA LYS A 538 4.23 35.40 -11.20
C LYS A 538 5.15 36.62 -11.09
N ALA A 539 5.05 37.36 -10.02
CA ALA A 539 5.84 38.58 -9.79
C ALA A 539 7.30 38.27 -9.43
#